data_6eb575032a3c74002e9aab53add072a6
#
_entry.id   6eb575032a3c74002e9aab53add072a6
#
_cell.length_a   1.000
_cell.length_b   1.000
_cell.length_c   1.000
_cell.angle_alpha   90.00
_cell.angle_beta   90.00
_cell.angle_gamma   90.00
#
_symmetry.space_group_name_H-M   'P 1'
#
loop_
_entity.id
_entity.type
_entity.pdbx_description
1 polymer ?
#
loop_
_entity_poly.entity_id
_entity_poly.type
_entity_poly.pdbx_seq_one_letter_code
_entity_poly.pdbx_strand_id
1 'polypeptide(L)'
;MSTRQQSLSVYDVFIALGQSHGLAANPELTSSPLLAALKKAGTAHFYADTASPQELVKVLTVDQETILEEIDGNTVNQPLMAKVIHQYLERNATAEWAQHLREREQGFSQGELLPLLYSIVSGRIGTDMVRAFSSGRSWEVSLQIHMGLVHDVKKAKEIGRSLRQMVSSVLVKVPFAPHAPGCFLVARDLEDEGIPVNFTSTFSARQVVAAALLSNVTRTNIFMGRLDQGLKAELLGAHVCLEAQRILLRLRHNPGVQTQLIVASLRDWRSFLHTAGCDVYTVPCKVLQEFLGQDEVIPSSIESRLGTSYKDRLGIPDNIVAKLGADRIARLYTVEPEFVEFLLEYRRTIEYQDLEDGDHLVRRFEEAGFGDLFYAPNDHEWLAMRGGKIPDLEDSFTMKLSLDTLYSLLADADFEKYQEDMDREMRRYL
;
A
#
# COMPACT_ATOMS: atom_id res chain seq x y z
N MET A 1 -21.42 1.69 48.80
CA MET A 1 -20.35 0.83 48.29
C MET A 1 -20.52 0.77 46.78
N SER A 2 -19.78 1.60 46.07
CA SER A 2 -19.82 1.71 44.62
C SER A 2 -18.92 0.65 44.02
N THR A 3 -19.49 -0.35 43.39
CA THR A 3 -18.77 -1.30 42.53
C THR A 3 -18.14 -0.56 41.39
N ARG A 4 -16.83 -0.28 41.48
CA ARG A 4 -16.02 0.06 40.31
C ARG A 4 -16.13 -1.13 39.34
N GLN A 5 -16.93 -0.99 38.30
CA GLN A 5 -16.75 -1.78 37.09
C GLN A 5 -15.30 -1.50 36.62
N GLN A 6 -14.41 -2.46 36.84
CA GLN A 6 -13.13 -2.49 36.16
C GLN A 6 -13.43 -2.48 34.67
N SER A 7 -13.16 -1.36 34.02
CA SER A 7 -13.10 -1.32 32.58
C SER A 7 -12.11 -2.42 32.17
N LEU A 8 -12.62 -3.47 31.53
CA LEU A 8 -11.78 -4.50 30.92
C LEU A 8 -10.69 -3.79 30.15
N SER A 9 -9.44 -4.01 30.53
CA SER A 9 -8.32 -3.40 29.84
C SER A 9 -8.47 -3.81 28.37
N VAL A 10 -8.07 -2.92 27.48
CA VAL A 10 -7.95 -3.22 26.04
C VAL A 10 -7.23 -4.58 25.85
N TYR A 11 -6.43 -5.03 26.79
CA TYR A 11 -5.72 -6.32 26.86
C TYR A 11 -6.62 -7.56 27.05
N ASP A 12 -7.66 -7.50 27.87
CA ASP A 12 -8.45 -8.71 28.21
C ASP A 12 -9.35 -9.17 27.05
N VAL A 13 -9.82 -8.23 26.22
CA VAL A 13 -10.59 -8.53 25.00
C VAL A 13 -9.73 -9.22 23.95
N PHE A 14 -8.41 -9.00 23.93
CA PHE A 14 -7.48 -9.56 22.97
C PHE A 14 -7.09 -11.01 23.22
N ILE A 15 -6.94 -11.41 24.48
CA ILE A 15 -6.64 -12.79 24.85
C ILE A 15 -7.77 -13.70 24.39
N ALA A 16 -9.03 -13.23 24.53
CA ALA A 16 -10.21 -13.96 24.06
C ALA A 16 -10.25 -14.10 22.51
N LEU A 17 -9.67 -13.17 21.76
CA LEU A 17 -9.64 -13.21 20.29
C LEU A 17 -8.50 -14.10 19.75
N GLY A 18 -7.32 -14.06 20.35
CA GLY A 18 -6.22 -14.99 20.02
C GLY A 18 -6.64 -16.45 20.26
N GLN A 19 -7.38 -16.71 21.35
CA GLN A 19 -7.92 -18.03 21.64
C GLN A 19 -9.06 -18.45 20.68
N SER A 20 -9.82 -17.52 20.12
CA SER A 20 -10.92 -17.82 19.19
C SER A 20 -10.47 -18.16 17.77
N HIS A 21 -9.22 -17.89 17.41
CA HIS A 21 -8.69 -18.12 16.06
C HIS A 21 -7.86 -19.41 15.91
N GLY A 22 -7.75 -20.22 16.96
CA GLY A 22 -7.12 -21.54 16.87
C GLY A 22 -5.59 -21.54 16.74
N LEU A 23 -4.94 -20.38 16.96
CA LEU A 23 -3.48 -20.33 17.07
C LEU A 23 -3.02 -20.77 18.45
N ALA A 24 -1.97 -21.57 18.50
CA ALA A 24 -1.28 -21.87 19.74
C ALA A 24 -0.74 -20.58 20.38
N ALA A 25 -0.67 -20.54 21.72
CA ALA A 25 -0.17 -19.35 22.44
C ALA A 25 1.26 -18.96 22.05
N ASN A 26 2.07 -19.93 21.59
CA ASN A 26 3.41 -19.76 21.02
C ASN A 26 3.60 -20.79 19.90
N PRO A 27 3.13 -20.52 18.67
CA PRO A 27 3.32 -21.44 17.56
C PRO A 27 4.80 -21.59 17.23
N GLU A 28 5.21 -22.81 16.88
CA GLU A 28 6.55 -23.06 16.37
C GLU A 28 6.72 -22.41 14.98
N LEU A 29 7.94 -21.98 14.69
CA LEU A 29 8.26 -21.39 13.38
C LEU A 29 8.74 -22.50 12.45
N THR A 30 8.29 -22.47 11.20
CA THR A 30 8.75 -23.34 10.13
C THR A 30 9.12 -22.54 8.89
N SER A 31 10.02 -23.07 8.08
CA SER A 31 10.50 -22.41 6.87
C SER A 31 9.90 -23.03 5.61
N SER A 32 9.50 -22.17 4.66
CA SER A 32 9.15 -22.59 3.31
C SER A 32 10.38 -22.60 2.39
N PRO A 33 10.75 -23.72 1.79
CA PRO A 33 11.89 -23.78 0.87
C PRO A 33 11.76 -22.79 -0.31
N LEU A 34 10.55 -22.53 -0.79
CA LEU A 34 10.28 -21.60 -1.89
C LEU A 34 10.49 -20.14 -1.47
N LEU A 35 9.96 -19.74 -0.29
CA LEU A 35 10.14 -18.39 0.22
C LEU A 35 11.60 -18.15 0.62
N ALA A 36 12.25 -19.12 1.27
CA ALA A 36 13.68 -19.06 1.58
C ALA A 36 14.54 -18.90 0.33
N ALA A 37 14.20 -19.57 -0.79
CA ALA A 37 14.88 -19.39 -2.05
C ALA A 37 14.70 -17.99 -2.64
N LEU A 38 13.52 -17.39 -2.53
CA LEU A 38 13.29 -15.99 -2.92
C LEU A 38 14.08 -15.02 -2.03
N LYS A 39 14.14 -15.26 -0.72
CA LYS A 39 15.02 -14.47 0.18
C LYS A 39 16.49 -14.56 -0.26
N LYS A 40 16.96 -15.74 -0.61
CA LYS A 40 18.32 -15.93 -1.15
C LYS A 40 18.52 -15.21 -2.49
N ALA A 41 17.50 -15.09 -3.32
CA ALA A 41 17.52 -14.35 -4.59
C ALA A 41 17.53 -12.82 -4.40
N GLY A 42 17.33 -12.30 -3.17
CA GLY A 42 17.42 -10.89 -2.85
C GLY A 42 16.17 -10.29 -2.17
N THR A 43 15.10 -11.06 -1.96
CA THR A 43 13.90 -10.57 -1.29
C THR A 43 14.13 -10.42 0.21
N ALA A 44 13.83 -9.24 0.74
CA ALA A 44 13.97 -8.94 2.17
C ALA A 44 12.73 -9.37 2.98
N HIS A 45 11.52 -9.05 2.47
CA HIS A 45 10.28 -9.22 3.23
C HIS A 45 9.13 -9.76 2.40
N PHE A 46 8.25 -10.53 3.07
CA PHE A 46 6.97 -10.97 2.55
C PHE A 46 5.82 -10.52 3.46
N TYR A 47 4.78 -9.96 2.85
CA TYR A 47 3.55 -9.56 3.53
C TYR A 47 2.37 -10.28 2.93
N ALA A 48 1.41 -10.67 3.77
CA ALA A 48 0.11 -11.10 3.31
C ALA A 48 -0.79 -9.88 3.05
N ASP A 49 -1.44 -9.82 1.90
CA ASP A 49 -2.35 -8.70 1.54
C ASP A 49 -3.76 -9.04 2.03
N THR A 50 -3.99 -8.83 3.34
CA THR A 50 -5.27 -9.09 4.01
C THR A 50 -5.42 -8.30 5.31
N ALA A 51 -6.67 -7.99 5.66
CA ALA A 51 -7.10 -7.48 6.96
C ALA A 51 -7.74 -8.57 7.84
N SER A 52 -7.87 -9.81 7.34
CA SER A 52 -8.55 -10.92 8.03
C SER A 52 -7.57 -11.82 8.76
N PRO A 53 -7.64 -11.90 10.11
CA PRO A 53 -6.87 -12.88 10.87
C PRO A 53 -7.14 -14.32 10.43
N GLN A 54 -8.38 -14.62 10.05
CA GLN A 54 -8.79 -15.95 9.61
C GLN A 54 -8.13 -16.34 8.28
N GLU A 55 -8.00 -15.40 7.34
CA GLU A 55 -7.27 -15.64 6.09
C GLU A 55 -5.78 -15.85 6.37
N LEU A 56 -5.18 -15.07 7.28
CA LEU A 56 -3.80 -15.22 7.68
C LEU A 56 -3.52 -16.60 8.28
N VAL A 57 -4.33 -17.04 9.23
CA VAL A 57 -4.18 -18.38 9.85
C VAL A 57 -4.13 -19.47 8.77
N LYS A 58 -5.04 -19.44 7.80
CA LYS A 58 -5.11 -20.45 6.73
C LYS A 58 -3.86 -20.51 5.85
N VAL A 59 -3.13 -19.40 5.72
CA VAL A 59 -1.94 -19.30 4.86
C VAL A 59 -0.67 -19.55 5.63
N LEU A 60 -0.62 -19.09 6.87
CA LEU A 60 0.59 -19.13 7.67
C LEU A 60 0.79 -20.47 8.38
N THR A 61 -0.29 -21.20 8.67
CA THR A 61 -0.20 -22.48 9.38
C THR A 61 -0.07 -23.63 8.43
N VAL A 62 1.02 -24.38 8.54
CA VAL A 62 1.23 -25.66 7.86
C VAL A 62 0.40 -26.75 8.55
N ASP A 63 0.33 -26.67 9.85
CA ASP A 63 -0.59 -27.35 10.76
C ASP A 63 -1.05 -26.31 11.80
N GLN A 64 -1.95 -26.63 12.70
CA GLN A 64 -2.48 -25.66 13.66
C GLN A 64 -1.42 -25.14 14.68
N GLU A 65 -0.21 -25.66 14.64
CA GLU A 65 0.84 -25.43 15.63
C GLU A 65 2.05 -24.66 15.08
N THR A 66 2.23 -24.61 13.75
CA THR A 66 3.42 -23.99 13.12
C THR A 66 3.06 -22.82 12.20
N ILE A 67 3.88 -21.78 12.22
CA ILE A 67 3.74 -20.56 11.39
C ILE A 67 4.97 -20.40 10.49
N LEU A 68 4.75 -19.96 9.25
CA LEU A 68 5.83 -19.62 8.31
C LEU A 68 6.67 -18.46 8.84
N GLU A 69 7.98 -18.68 8.99
CA GLU A 69 8.92 -17.68 9.51
C GLU A 69 9.20 -16.55 8.51
N GLU A 70 9.04 -16.79 7.19
CA GLU A 70 9.37 -15.82 6.17
C GLU A 70 8.35 -14.70 6.03
N ILE A 71 7.13 -14.86 6.56
CA ILE A 71 6.08 -13.84 6.47
C ILE A 71 6.28 -12.83 7.60
N ASP A 72 6.61 -11.60 7.23
CA ASP A 72 7.03 -10.54 8.15
C ASP A 72 5.87 -9.65 8.62
N GLY A 73 4.68 -9.78 8.01
CA GLY A 73 3.53 -8.92 8.34
C GLY A 73 2.38 -9.00 7.35
N ASN A 74 1.54 -7.99 7.39
CA ASN A 74 0.42 -7.85 6.46
C ASN A 74 0.22 -6.42 6.00
N THR A 75 -0.43 -6.27 4.83
CA THR A 75 -0.84 -4.98 4.28
C THR A 75 -2.35 -4.90 4.20
N VAL A 76 -2.89 -3.73 4.49
CA VAL A 76 -4.32 -3.43 4.49
C VAL A 76 -4.60 -2.22 3.61
N ASN A 77 -5.71 -2.26 2.88
CA ASN A 77 -6.26 -1.16 2.09
C ASN A 77 -7.79 -1.12 2.26
N GLN A 78 -8.46 -0.13 1.68
CA GLN A 78 -9.90 0.05 1.82
C GLN A 78 -10.72 -1.20 1.41
N PRO A 79 -10.49 -1.84 0.24
CA PRO A 79 -11.20 -3.07 -0.11
C PRO A 79 -11.03 -4.22 0.89
N LEU A 80 -9.85 -4.35 1.49
CA LEU A 80 -9.57 -5.38 2.49
C LEU A 80 -10.19 -5.02 3.84
N MET A 81 -10.12 -3.75 4.22
CA MET A 81 -10.75 -3.23 5.42
C MET A 81 -12.26 -3.40 5.37
N ALA A 82 -12.91 -3.09 4.25
CA ALA A 82 -14.33 -3.22 4.05
C ALA A 82 -14.86 -4.65 4.30
N LYS A 83 -14.05 -5.68 4.06
CA LYS A 83 -14.43 -7.08 4.32
C LYS A 83 -14.56 -7.43 5.80
N VAL A 84 -13.86 -6.71 6.67
CA VAL A 84 -13.75 -7.07 8.09
C VAL A 84 -14.30 -6.01 9.03
N ILE A 85 -14.48 -4.76 8.57
CA ILE A 85 -14.82 -3.62 9.42
C ILE A 85 -16.10 -3.85 10.24
N HIS A 86 -17.12 -4.48 9.64
CA HIS A 86 -18.39 -4.78 10.33
C HIS A 86 -18.20 -5.61 11.61
N GLN A 87 -17.25 -6.56 11.61
CA GLN A 87 -16.93 -7.39 12.78
C GLN A 87 -16.37 -6.56 13.95
N TYR A 88 -15.76 -5.42 13.64
CA TYR A 88 -15.24 -4.50 14.63
C TYR A 88 -16.27 -3.45 15.05
N LEU A 89 -17.11 -3.01 14.11
CA LEU A 89 -18.16 -2.04 14.40
C LEU A 89 -19.24 -2.60 15.34
N GLU A 90 -19.59 -3.87 15.23
CA GLU A 90 -20.58 -4.55 16.08
C GLU A 90 -20.12 -4.75 17.53
N ARG A 91 -18.86 -4.46 17.86
CA ARG A 91 -18.33 -4.61 19.23
C ARG A 91 -18.75 -3.43 20.10
N ASN A 92 -19.08 -3.69 21.35
CA ASN A 92 -19.42 -2.66 22.34
C ASN A 92 -18.33 -1.57 22.43
N ALA A 93 -17.05 -1.95 22.32
CA ALA A 93 -15.92 -1.02 22.35
C ALA A 93 -15.99 0.06 21.25
N THR A 94 -16.51 -0.26 20.07
CA THR A 94 -16.64 0.72 18.98
C THR A 94 -17.72 1.76 19.31
N ALA A 95 -18.84 1.34 19.91
CA ALA A 95 -19.87 2.27 20.37
C ALA A 95 -19.33 3.21 21.47
N GLU A 96 -18.51 2.68 22.40
CA GLU A 96 -17.82 3.47 23.42
C GLU A 96 -16.86 4.49 22.80
N TRP A 97 -16.07 4.11 21.80
CA TRP A 97 -15.16 5.03 21.09
C TRP A 97 -15.93 6.12 20.33
N ALA A 98 -16.99 5.76 19.64
CA ALA A 98 -17.83 6.72 18.94
C ALA A 98 -18.47 7.72 19.93
N GLN A 99 -18.90 7.25 21.10
CA GLN A 99 -19.39 8.10 22.17
C GLN A 99 -18.29 9.05 22.70
N HIS A 100 -17.11 8.52 22.98
CA HIS A 100 -15.97 9.34 23.42
C HIS A 100 -15.56 10.40 22.39
N LEU A 101 -15.57 10.07 21.10
CA LEU A 101 -15.30 11.05 20.04
C LEU A 101 -16.34 12.17 20.07
N ARG A 102 -17.63 11.85 20.15
CA ARG A 102 -18.70 12.86 20.23
C ARG A 102 -18.59 13.77 21.47
N GLU A 103 -18.19 13.21 22.61
CA GLU A 103 -18.05 13.94 23.87
C GLU A 103 -16.82 14.86 23.87
N ARG A 104 -15.70 14.44 23.28
CA ARG A 104 -14.45 15.19 23.23
C ARG A 104 -14.45 16.24 22.15
N GLU A 105 -15.00 15.92 20.99
CA GLU A 105 -14.98 16.74 19.80
C GLU A 105 -16.34 17.44 19.59
N GLN A 106 -16.84 18.06 20.69
CA GLN A 106 -18.07 18.82 20.65
C GLN A 106 -17.98 19.97 19.64
N GLY A 107 -18.86 19.94 18.63
CA GLY A 107 -18.86 20.90 17.53
C GLY A 107 -18.36 20.38 16.19
N PHE A 108 -17.76 19.17 16.15
CA PHE A 108 -17.43 18.52 14.90
C PHE A 108 -18.65 17.89 14.24
N SER A 109 -18.74 18.02 12.93
CA SER A 109 -19.74 17.29 12.13
C SER A 109 -19.43 15.79 12.08
N GLN A 110 -20.44 14.96 11.77
CA GLN A 110 -20.20 13.53 11.55
C GLN A 110 -19.12 13.27 10.48
N GLY A 111 -19.05 14.10 9.44
CA GLY A 111 -18.04 13.99 8.40
C GLY A 111 -16.61 14.17 8.91
N GLU A 112 -16.40 15.01 9.92
CA GLU A 112 -15.09 15.23 10.55
C GLU A 112 -14.74 14.11 11.53
N LEU A 113 -15.73 13.46 12.14
CA LEU A 113 -15.52 12.35 13.06
C LEU A 113 -15.26 11.01 12.36
N LEU A 114 -15.72 10.83 11.12
CA LEU A 114 -15.54 9.59 10.36
C LEU A 114 -14.07 9.17 10.18
N PRO A 115 -13.15 10.06 9.71
CA PRO A 115 -11.74 9.71 9.61
C PRO A 115 -11.10 9.31 10.95
N LEU A 116 -11.54 9.90 12.05
CA LEU A 116 -11.06 9.56 13.39
C LEU A 116 -11.53 8.18 13.81
N LEU A 117 -12.83 7.89 13.66
CA LEU A 117 -13.38 6.57 14.00
C LEU A 117 -12.78 5.47 13.12
N TYR A 118 -12.65 5.71 11.81
CA TYR A 118 -11.96 4.80 10.90
C TYR A 118 -10.54 4.49 11.38
N SER A 119 -9.80 5.51 11.79
CA SER A 119 -8.41 5.36 12.23
C SER A 119 -8.30 4.55 13.54
N ILE A 120 -9.24 4.75 14.47
CA ILE A 120 -9.33 3.96 15.71
C ILE A 120 -9.58 2.49 15.37
N VAL A 121 -10.57 2.21 14.52
CA VAL A 121 -10.91 0.83 14.10
C VAL A 121 -9.74 0.20 13.34
N SER A 122 -9.11 0.94 12.43
CA SER A 122 -7.95 0.49 11.66
C SER A 122 -6.77 0.17 12.57
N GLY A 123 -6.44 1.05 13.51
CA GLY A 123 -5.40 0.82 14.52
C GLY A 123 -5.70 -0.39 15.40
N ARG A 124 -6.98 -0.62 15.71
CA ARG A 124 -7.41 -1.80 16.45
C ARG A 124 -7.17 -3.09 15.67
N ILE A 125 -7.55 -3.12 14.40
CA ILE A 125 -7.28 -4.26 13.50
C ILE A 125 -5.77 -4.51 13.45
N GLY A 126 -4.97 -3.47 13.25
CA GLY A 126 -3.50 -3.57 13.24
C GLY A 126 -2.94 -4.17 14.54
N THR A 127 -3.44 -3.71 15.69
CA THR A 127 -3.00 -4.23 16.98
C THR A 127 -3.39 -5.71 17.15
N ASP A 128 -4.59 -6.11 16.73
CA ASP A 128 -5.03 -7.51 16.78
C ASP A 128 -4.11 -8.40 15.93
N MET A 129 -3.74 -7.94 14.71
CA MET A 129 -2.80 -8.66 13.84
C MET A 129 -1.42 -8.82 14.47
N VAL A 130 -0.83 -7.73 14.98
CA VAL A 130 0.48 -7.79 15.65
C VAL A 130 0.47 -8.80 16.79
N ARG A 131 -0.55 -8.79 17.62
CA ARG A 131 -0.64 -9.71 18.76
C ARG A 131 -0.83 -11.16 18.36
N ALA A 132 -1.68 -11.41 17.36
CA ALA A 132 -1.98 -12.77 16.91
C ALA A 132 -0.76 -13.43 16.26
N PHE A 133 0.10 -12.66 15.57
CA PHE A 133 1.09 -13.23 14.67
C PHE A 133 2.56 -12.89 15.00
N SER A 134 2.85 -12.03 15.98
CA SER A 134 4.23 -11.68 16.31
C SER A 134 5.02 -12.86 16.89
N SER A 135 4.42 -13.69 17.74
CA SER A 135 5.08 -14.89 18.33
C SER A 135 6.54 -14.66 18.74
N GLY A 136 6.83 -13.52 19.39
CA GLY A 136 8.19 -13.16 19.80
C GLY A 136 9.08 -12.56 18.71
N ARG A 137 8.58 -12.40 17.49
CA ARG A 137 9.22 -11.71 16.35
C ARG A 137 8.55 -10.37 16.04
N SER A 138 9.19 -9.54 15.22
CA SER A 138 8.55 -8.36 14.70
C SER A 138 7.46 -8.77 13.69
N TRP A 139 6.26 -8.18 13.83
CA TRP A 139 5.18 -8.29 12.84
C TRP A 139 4.79 -6.90 12.42
N GLU A 140 5.01 -6.58 11.15
CA GLU A 140 4.70 -5.27 10.59
C GLU A 140 3.30 -5.23 9.98
N VAL A 141 2.61 -4.10 10.13
CA VAL A 141 1.27 -3.89 9.55
C VAL A 141 1.24 -2.59 8.78
N SER A 142 0.92 -2.65 7.50
CA SER A 142 0.64 -1.44 6.71
C SER A 142 -0.85 -1.08 6.79
N LEU A 143 -1.16 0.07 7.39
CA LEU A 143 -2.52 0.57 7.56
C LEU A 143 -2.72 1.84 6.73
N GLN A 144 -3.68 1.83 5.81
CA GLN A 144 -3.95 2.96 4.93
C GLN A 144 -4.78 4.02 5.65
N ILE A 145 -4.39 5.30 5.49
CA ILE A 145 -5.17 6.44 6.01
C ILE A 145 -6.54 6.51 5.33
N HIS A 146 -7.49 7.16 5.98
CA HIS A 146 -8.81 7.43 5.43
C HIS A 146 -8.72 8.25 4.13
N MET A 147 -9.41 7.83 3.06
CA MET A 147 -9.30 8.49 1.75
C MET A 147 -9.75 9.94 1.77
N GLY A 148 -10.70 10.31 2.60
CA GLY A 148 -11.11 11.71 2.78
C GLY A 148 -10.04 12.65 3.38
N LEU A 149 -8.88 12.12 3.79
CA LEU A 149 -7.76 12.91 4.33
C LEU A 149 -6.66 13.20 3.31
N VAL A 150 -6.75 12.65 2.09
CA VAL A 150 -5.68 12.81 1.09
C VAL A 150 -5.41 14.28 0.71
N HIS A 151 -6.42 15.15 0.85
CA HIS A 151 -6.32 16.59 0.59
C HIS A 151 -5.95 17.43 1.82
N ASP A 152 -5.90 16.83 3.02
CA ASP A 152 -5.61 17.54 4.28
C ASP A 152 -4.28 17.04 4.86
N VAL A 153 -3.19 17.64 4.43
CA VAL A 153 -1.82 17.28 4.85
C VAL A 153 -1.68 17.26 6.37
N LYS A 154 -2.26 18.24 7.05
CA LYS A 154 -2.15 18.36 8.51
C LYS A 154 -2.87 17.22 9.22
N LYS A 155 -4.15 16.99 8.89
CA LYS A 155 -4.93 15.90 9.51
C LYS A 155 -4.38 14.52 9.15
N ALA A 156 -3.93 14.32 7.90
CA ALA A 156 -3.30 13.05 7.49
C ALA A 156 -2.07 12.73 8.33
N LYS A 157 -1.21 13.72 8.60
CA LYS A 157 -0.05 13.56 9.50
C LYS A 157 -0.47 13.25 10.94
N GLU A 158 -1.45 13.94 11.48
CA GLU A 158 -1.97 13.70 12.84
C GLU A 158 -2.49 12.26 12.97
N ILE A 159 -3.21 11.76 11.96
CA ILE A 159 -3.68 10.37 11.93
C ILE A 159 -2.50 9.39 11.82
N GLY A 160 -1.50 9.67 10.99
CA GLY A 160 -0.30 8.84 10.88
C GLY A 160 0.42 8.68 12.23
N ARG A 161 0.59 9.79 12.97
CA ARG A 161 1.15 9.79 14.33
C ARG A 161 0.30 8.97 15.31
N SER A 162 -1.03 9.12 15.23
CA SER A 162 -1.96 8.37 16.08
C SER A 162 -1.89 6.87 15.81
N LEU A 163 -1.87 6.45 14.55
CA LEU A 163 -1.68 5.04 14.16
C LEU A 163 -0.37 4.49 14.72
N ARG A 164 0.74 5.26 14.66
CA ARG A 164 2.03 4.85 15.21
C ARG A 164 2.01 4.68 16.73
N GLN A 165 1.26 5.52 17.43
CA GLN A 165 1.07 5.38 18.88
C GLN A 165 0.25 4.13 19.24
N MET A 166 -0.75 3.78 18.42
CA MET A 166 -1.59 2.60 18.63
C MET A 166 -0.87 1.30 18.28
N VAL A 167 -0.10 1.31 17.17
CA VAL A 167 0.58 0.14 16.62
C VAL A 167 2.05 0.47 16.39
N SER A 168 2.92 0.04 17.31
CA SER A 168 4.35 0.39 17.28
C SER A 168 5.10 -0.10 16.05
N SER A 169 4.60 -1.12 15.36
CA SER A 169 5.17 -1.70 14.13
C SER A 169 4.38 -1.33 12.87
N VAL A 170 3.60 -0.24 12.91
CA VAL A 170 2.85 0.22 11.73
C VAL A 170 3.77 0.86 10.69
N LEU A 171 3.50 0.55 9.43
CA LEU A 171 3.84 1.40 8.29
C LEU A 171 2.57 2.15 7.88
N VAL A 172 2.60 3.47 8.00
CA VAL A 172 1.45 4.29 7.59
C VAL A 172 1.34 4.25 6.06
N LYS A 173 0.20 3.75 5.55
CA LYS A 173 0.01 3.63 4.11
C LYS A 173 -0.62 4.89 3.58
N VAL A 174 0.15 5.63 2.75
CA VAL A 174 -0.24 6.89 2.14
C VAL A 174 -0.38 6.68 0.63
N PRO A 175 -1.54 6.96 0.00
CA PRO A 175 -1.67 6.80 -1.44
C PRO A 175 -0.90 7.91 -2.18
N PHE A 176 -0.25 7.57 -3.28
CA PHE A 176 0.09 8.53 -4.30
C PHE A 176 -1.22 8.96 -4.97
N ALA A 177 -1.61 10.18 -4.71
CA ALA A 177 -2.85 10.74 -5.24
C ALA A 177 -2.51 11.87 -6.23
N PRO A 178 -2.59 11.64 -7.54
CA PRO A 178 -2.29 12.68 -8.54
C PRO A 178 -3.11 13.94 -8.37
N HIS A 179 -4.32 13.82 -7.79
CA HIS A 179 -5.25 14.91 -7.50
C HIS A 179 -5.03 15.55 -6.12
N ALA A 180 -4.13 14.99 -5.31
CA ALA A 180 -3.80 15.49 -3.97
C ALA A 180 -2.27 15.39 -3.73
N PRO A 181 -1.47 16.24 -4.41
CA PRO A 181 0.00 16.17 -4.41
C PRO A 181 0.63 16.37 -3.04
N GLY A 182 -0.10 16.92 -2.06
CA GLY A 182 0.30 16.98 -0.65
C GLY A 182 0.60 15.62 -0.01
N CYS A 183 0.22 14.49 -0.65
CA CYS A 183 0.57 13.15 -0.20
C CYS A 183 2.10 12.94 -0.07
N PHE A 184 2.91 13.58 -0.92
CA PHE A 184 4.37 13.55 -0.80
C PHE A 184 4.87 14.21 0.49
N LEU A 185 4.22 15.31 0.89
CA LEU A 185 4.56 16.05 2.11
C LEU A 185 4.13 15.27 3.36
N VAL A 186 2.96 14.63 3.31
CA VAL A 186 2.52 13.73 4.38
C VAL A 186 3.54 12.61 4.59
N ALA A 187 3.97 11.97 3.50
CA ALA A 187 4.94 10.88 3.57
C ALA A 187 6.31 11.37 4.05
N ARG A 188 6.83 12.49 3.53
CA ARG A 188 8.09 13.09 3.94
C ARG A 188 8.11 13.39 5.44
N ASP A 189 7.10 14.12 5.91
CA ASP A 189 7.07 14.60 7.30
C ASP A 189 6.92 13.45 8.30
N LEU A 190 6.17 12.39 7.95
CA LEU A 190 6.08 11.18 8.77
C LEU A 190 7.42 10.43 8.83
N GLU A 191 8.11 10.26 7.69
CA GLU A 191 9.44 9.61 7.66
C GLU A 191 10.48 10.43 8.43
N ASP A 192 10.48 11.75 8.33
CA ASP A 192 11.35 12.64 9.08
C ASP A 192 11.10 12.55 10.60
N GLU A 193 9.89 12.21 11.02
CA GLU A 193 9.52 11.93 12.41
C GLU A 193 9.85 10.46 12.83
N GLY A 194 10.43 9.65 11.96
CA GLY A 194 10.72 8.23 12.22
C GLY A 194 9.48 7.34 12.19
N ILE A 195 8.42 7.76 11.53
CA ILE A 195 7.21 6.98 11.30
C ILE A 195 7.28 6.39 9.89
N PRO A 196 7.53 5.08 9.73
CA PRO A 196 7.72 4.50 8.41
C PRO A 196 6.47 4.54 7.56
N VAL A 197 6.64 4.86 6.27
CA VAL A 197 5.57 5.00 5.29
C VAL A 197 5.64 3.91 4.23
N ASN A 198 4.47 3.34 3.89
CA ASN A 198 4.25 2.57 2.68
C ASN A 198 3.49 3.46 1.68
N PHE A 199 4.21 4.01 0.69
CA PHE A 199 3.62 4.87 -0.33
C PHE A 199 2.97 4.02 -1.42
N THR A 200 1.65 4.08 -1.54
CA THR A 200 0.84 3.15 -2.34
C THR A 200 0.21 3.81 -3.57
N SER A 201 -0.52 3.06 -4.39
CA SER A 201 -1.17 3.53 -5.64
C SER A 201 -0.19 3.97 -6.71
N THR A 202 1.01 3.39 -6.75
CA THR A 202 2.01 3.67 -7.79
C THR A 202 2.04 2.57 -8.84
N PHE A 203 2.32 2.96 -10.08
CA PHE A 203 2.22 2.11 -11.27
C PHE A 203 3.41 2.23 -12.22
N SER A 204 4.36 3.13 -11.95
CA SER A 204 5.52 3.35 -12.82
C SER A 204 6.82 3.48 -12.05
N ALA A 205 7.93 3.24 -12.75
CA ALA A 205 9.25 3.44 -12.20
C ALA A 205 9.51 4.90 -11.79
N ARG A 206 8.98 5.89 -12.53
CA ARG A 206 9.16 7.31 -12.19
C ARG A 206 8.39 7.73 -10.93
N GLN A 207 7.20 7.16 -10.69
CA GLN A 207 6.46 7.40 -9.44
C GLN A 207 7.21 6.82 -8.23
N VAL A 208 7.81 5.64 -8.38
CA VAL A 208 8.70 5.02 -7.38
C VAL A 208 9.91 5.92 -7.08
N VAL A 209 10.54 6.45 -8.11
CA VAL A 209 11.70 7.37 -7.97
C VAL A 209 11.28 8.67 -7.29
N ALA A 210 10.13 9.24 -7.64
CA ALA A 210 9.61 10.44 -6.98
C ALA A 210 9.33 10.19 -5.49
N ALA A 211 8.70 9.07 -5.14
CA ALA A 211 8.45 8.69 -3.75
C ALA A 211 9.77 8.53 -2.96
N ALA A 212 10.76 7.87 -3.55
CA ALA A 212 12.07 7.65 -2.92
C ALA A 212 12.86 8.94 -2.73
N LEU A 213 12.87 9.84 -3.72
CA LEU A 213 13.69 11.04 -3.67
C LEU A 213 13.02 12.20 -2.93
N LEU A 214 11.73 12.42 -3.09
CA LEU A 214 11.04 13.53 -2.41
C LEU A 214 10.69 13.19 -0.96
N SER A 215 10.18 12.00 -0.71
CA SER A 215 9.64 11.68 0.62
C SER A 215 10.49 10.68 1.38
N ASN A 216 11.55 10.14 0.77
CA ASN A 216 12.45 9.14 1.38
C ASN A 216 11.69 7.99 2.08
N VAL A 217 10.57 7.58 1.48
CA VAL A 217 9.68 6.59 2.06
C VAL A 217 10.37 5.27 2.35
N THR A 218 10.06 4.66 3.48
CA THR A 218 10.56 3.32 3.82
C THR A 218 10.21 2.33 2.72
N ARG A 219 8.97 2.37 2.20
CA ARG A 219 8.51 1.49 1.11
C ARG A 219 7.58 2.19 0.14
N THR A 220 7.67 1.78 -1.12
CA THR A 220 6.69 2.14 -2.16
C THR A 220 6.33 0.90 -2.96
N ASN A 221 5.15 0.85 -3.57
CA ASN A 221 4.72 -0.35 -4.28
C ASN A 221 4.45 -0.11 -5.77
N ILE A 222 4.45 -1.20 -6.55
CA ILE A 222 3.91 -1.22 -7.90
C ILE A 222 2.77 -2.24 -7.94
N PHE A 223 1.59 -1.81 -8.39
CA PHE A 223 0.44 -2.67 -8.60
C PHE A 223 0.55 -3.43 -9.92
N MET A 224 1.52 -4.37 -9.99
CA MET A 224 1.87 -5.07 -11.23
C MET A 224 0.69 -5.76 -11.91
N GLY A 225 -0.13 -6.48 -11.13
CA GLY A 225 -1.25 -7.23 -11.70
C GLY A 225 -2.39 -6.35 -12.21
N ARG A 226 -2.55 -5.11 -11.69
CA ARG A 226 -3.48 -4.13 -12.28
C ARG A 226 -2.97 -3.61 -13.62
N LEU A 227 -1.66 -3.43 -13.80
CA LEU A 227 -1.06 -3.06 -15.10
C LEU A 227 -1.30 -4.16 -16.14
N ASP A 228 -0.97 -5.42 -15.80
CA ASP A 228 -1.15 -6.55 -16.72
C ASP A 228 -2.62 -6.73 -17.08
N GLN A 229 -3.50 -6.72 -16.10
CA GLN A 229 -4.95 -6.85 -16.31
C GLN A 229 -5.50 -5.72 -17.19
N GLY A 230 -5.06 -4.51 -16.95
CA GLY A 230 -5.56 -3.33 -17.64
C GLY A 230 -5.13 -3.23 -19.09
N LEU A 231 -3.90 -3.54 -19.40
CA LEU A 231 -3.37 -3.53 -20.75
C LEU A 231 -3.42 -4.92 -21.42
N LYS A 232 -4.05 -5.91 -20.75
CA LYS A 232 -4.09 -7.31 -21.20
C LYS A 232 -2.69 -7.84 -21.51
N ALA A 233 -1.72 -7.39 -20.72
CA ALA A 233 -0.32 -7.76 -20.83
C ALA A 233 -0.01 -9.03 -20.04
N GLU A 234 1.10 -9.70 -20.37
CA GLU A 234 1.55 -10.88 -19.65
C GLU A 234 2.69 -10.56 -18.67
N LEU A 235 3.63 -9.71 -19.04
CA LEU A 235 4.86 -9.43 -18.31
C LEU A 235 5.17 -7.94 -18.14
N LEU A 236 4.24 -7.05 -18.47
CA LEU A 236 4.45 -5.61 -18.33
C LEU A 236 4.70 -5.23 -16.87
N GLY A 237 3.82 -5.68 -15.97
CA GLY A 237 3.95 -5.38 -14.54
C GLY A 237 5.25 -5.91 -13.95
N ALA A 238 5.67 -7.12 -14.35
CA ALA A 238 6.96 -7.68 -13.94
C ALA A 238 8.12 -6.83 -14.46
N HIS A 239 8.07 -6.38 -15.72
CA HIS A 239 9.10 -5.52 -16.30
C HIS A 239 9.20 -4.18 -15.57
N VAL A 240 8.06 -3.52 -15.31
CA VAL A 240 8.01 -2.26 -14.54
C VAL A 240 8.62 -2.44 -13.15
N CYS A 241 8.29 -3.53 -12.43
CA CYS A 241 8.86 -3.82 -11.11
C CYS A 241 10.39 -3.99 -11.17
N LEU A 242 10.90 -4.75 -12.14
CA LEU A 242 12.34 -4.99 -12.26
C LEU A 242 13.10 -3.69 -12.61
N GLU A 243 12.58 -2.84 -13.51
CA GLU A 243 13.21 -1.57 -13.84
C GLU A 243 13.21 -0.60 -12.64
N ALA A 244 12.07 -0.48 -11.93
CA ALA A 244 11.98 0.32 -10.72
C ALA A 244 12.97 -0.17 -9.65
N GLN A 245 13.06 -1.49 -9.44
CA GLN A 245 14.00 -2.08 -8.49
C GLN A 245 15.46 -1.76 -8.83
N ARG A 246 15.84 -1.88 -10.11
CA ARG A 246 17.19 -1.53 -10.57
C ARG A 246 17.52 -0.07 -10.31
N ILE A 247 16.56 0.82 -10.55
CA ILE A 247 16.76 2.26 -10.30
C ILE A 247 16.92 2.51 -8.81
N LEU A 248 16.07 1.94 -7.96
CA LEU A 248 16.18 2.07 -6.51
C LEU A 248 17.53 1.57 -5.99
N LEU A 249 18.02 0.42 -6.48
CA LEU A 249 19.34 -0.09 -6.10
C LEU A 249 20.46 0.89 -6.46
N ARG A 250 20.37 1.56 -7.62
CA ARG A 250 21.33 2.62 -7.98
C ARG A 250 21.18 3.85 -7.08
N LEU A 251 19.96 4.27 -6.77
CA LEU A 251 19.69 5.43 -5.93
C LEU A 251 20.15 5.24 -4.48
N ARG A 252 20.20 4.00 -3.98
CA ARG A 252 20.75 3.68 -2.63
C ARG A 252 22.22 4.00 -2.45
N HIS A 253 22.95 4.27 -3.53
CA HIS A 253 24.29 4.84 -3.43
C HIS A 253 24.29 6.32 -3.01
N ASN A 254 23.14 7.00 -3.10
CA ASN A 254 22.99 8.35 -2.58
C ASN A 254 22.67 8.32 -1.07
N PRO A 255 23.35 9.14 -0.25
CA PRO A 255 23.06 9.20 1.17
C PRO A 255 21.58 9.47 1.47
N GLY A 256 21.02 8.68 2.37
CA GLY A 256 19.63 8.83 2.85
C GLY A 256 18.56 8.15 2.00
N VAL A 257 18.87 7.54 0.86
CA VAL A 257 17.89 6.79 0.07
C VAL A 257 17.95 5.31 0.43
N GLN A 258 16.94 4.79 1.11
CA GLN A 258 16.85 3.39 1.52
C GLN A 258 15.50 2.73 1.14
N THR A 259 14.71 3.42 0.34
CA THR A 259 13.38 2.96 -0.09
C THR A 259 13.42 1.56 -0.68
N GLN A 260 12.50 0.71 -0.22
CA GLN A 260 12.29 -0.64 -0.73
C GLN A 260 11.06 -0.71 -1.64
N LEU A 261 11.18 -1.47 -2.74
CA LEU A 261 10.07 -1.71 -3.65
C LEU A 261 9.20 -2.86 -3.15
N ILE A 262 7.89 -2.64 -3.04
CA ILE A 262 6.89 -3.70 -2.84
C ILE A 262 6.31 -4.09 -4.21
N VAL A 263 6.48 -5.34 -4.59
CA VAL A 263 5.70 -5.96 -5.67
C VAL A 263 4.31 -6.26 -5.13
N ALA A 264 3.28 -5.63 -5.68
CA ALA A 264 1.91 -5.68 -5.17
C ALA A 264 0.89 -6.09 -6.24
N SER A 265 -0.32 -6.45 -5.78
CA SER A 265 -1.43 -6.79 -6.69
C SER A 265 -1.18 -8.04 -7.52
N LEU A 266 -0.43 -9.01 -7.00
CA LEU A 266 -0.18 -10.28 -7.68
C LEU A 266 -1.51 -11.00 -8.00
N ARG A 267 -1.59 -11.60 -9.19
CA ARG A 267 -2.77 -12.35 -9.65
C ARG A 267 -2.47 -13.82 -9.86
N ASP A 268 -1.20 -14.17 -10.04
CA ASP A 268 -0.72 -15.49 -10.34
C ASP A 268 0.59 -15.76 -9.56
N TRP A 269 0.81 -16.96 -9.10
CA TRP A 269 1.99 -17.36 -8.35
C TRP A 269 3.29 -17.23 -9.16
N ARG A 270 3.23 -17.34 -10.50
CA ARG A 270 4.40 -17.15 -11.38
C ARG A 270 4.99 -15.77 -11.30
N SER A 271 4.22 -14.78 -10.81
CA SER A 271 4.70 -13.42 -10.53
C SER A 271 5.93 -13.42 -9.63
N PHE A 272 6.04 -14.32 -8.66
CA PHE A 272 7.24 -14.48 -7.83
C PHE A 272 8.47 -14.82 -8.65
N LEU A 273 8.33 -15.75 -9.60
CA LEU A 273 9.43 -16.19 -10.44
C LEU A 273 9.85 -15.14 -11.47
N HIS A 274 8.90 -14.31 -11.92
CA HIS A 274 9.17 -13.23 -12.87
C HIS A 274 9.83 -12.00 -12.23
N THR A 275 9.65 -11.81 -10.94
CA THR A 275 10.15 -10.63 -10.21
C THR A 275 11.13 -10.99 -9.09
N ALA A 276 11.63 -12.23 -9.06
CA ALA A 276 12.62 -12.67 -8.06
C ALA A 276 13.83 -11.73 -8.00
N GLY A 277 14.19 -11.30 -6.79
CA GLY A 277 15.21 -10.27 -6.55
C GLY A 277 14.65 -8.87 -6.27
N CYS A 278 13.33 -8.65 -6.37
CA CYS A 278 12.70 -7.45 -5.81
C CYS A 278 12.69 -7.52 -4.28
N ASP A 279 12.76 -6.35 -3.63
CA ASP A 279 12.96 -6.24 -2.18
C ASP A 279 11.82 -6.86 -1.36
N VAL A 280 10.58 -6.60 -1.73
CA VAL A 280 9.41 -6.89 -0.88
C VAL A 280 8.23 -7.37 -1.73
N TYR A 281 7.47 -8.30 -1.18
CA TYR A 281 6.20 -8.73 -1.77
C TYR A 281 5.05 -8.47 -0.80
N THR A 282 3.91 -7.99 -1.34
CA THR A 282 2.63 -8.06 -0.65
C THR A 282 1.66 -8.90 -1.49
N VAL A 283 1.19 -10.01 -0.92
CA VAL A 283 0.63 -11.12 -1.67
C VAL A 283 -0.78 -11.46 -1.17
N PRO A 284 -1.80 -11.49 -2.05
CA PRO A 284 -3.10 -12.04 -1.69
C PRO A 284 -2.96 -13.46 -1.15
N CYS A 285 -3.62 -13.77 -0.04
CA CYS A 285 -3.49 -15.06 0.64
C CYS A 285 -3.67 -16.28 -0.30
N LYS A 286 -4.62 -16.19 -1.24
CA LYS A 286 -4.84 -17.24 -2.25
C LYS A 286 -3.62 -17.48 -3.13
N VAL A 287 -2.99 -16.40 -3.63
CA VAL A 287 -1.80 -16.51 -4.51
C VAL A 287 -0.60 -17.06 -3.74
N LEU A 288 -0.48 -16.68 -2.47
CA LEU A 288 0.56 -17.22 -1.59
C LEU A 288 0.37 -18.73 -1.37
N GLN A 289 -0.86 -19.19 -1.08
CA GLN A 289 -1.17 -20.62 -0.95
C GLN A 289 -0.88 -21.38 -2.23
N GLU A 290 -1.28 -20.84 -3.39
CA GLU A 290 -0.99 -21.42 -4.69
C GLU A 290 0.52 -21.59 -4.93
N PHE A 291 1.33 -20.59 -4.55
CA PHE A 291 2.79 -20.66 -4.66
C PHE A 291 3.40 -21.69 -3.72
N LEU A 292 2.99 -21.71 -2.47
CA LEU A 292 3.49 -22.65 -1.46
C LEU A 292 3.17 -24.13 -1.82
N GLY A 293 2.09 -24.36 -2.56
CA GLY A 293 1.68 -25.68 -3.04
C GLY A 293 2.31 -26.10 -4.38
N GLN A 294 3.32 -25.38 -4.91
CA GLN A 294 3.95 -25.75 -6.19
C GLN A 294 5.06 -26.79 -6.01
N ASP A 295 4.74 -28.05 -6.17
CA ASP A 295 5.70 -29.14 -6.13
C ASP A 295 6.64 -29.18 -7.35
N GLU A 296 6.24 -28.58 -8.47
CA GLU A 296 7.02 -28.51 -9.70
C GLU A 296 8.14 -27.45 -9.68
N VAL A 297 8.06 -26.49 -8.75
CA VAL A 297 9.07 -25.42 -8.62
C VAL A 297 10.23 -25.90 -7.75
N ILE A 298 11.38 -26.07 -8.37
CA ILE A 298 12.60 -26.46 -7.68
C ILE A 298 13.20 -25.21 -6.96
N PRO A 299 13.26 -25.17 -5.61
CA PRO A 299 13.74 -23.99 -4.89
C PRO A 299 15.15 -23.52 -5.34
N SER A 300 16.06 -24.44 -5.63
CA SER A 300 17.42 -24.11 -6.10
C SER A 300 17.47 -23.52 -7.51
N SER A 301 16.38 -23.54 -8.28
CA SER A 301 16.28 -22.91 -9.60
C SER A 301 15.78 -21.46 -9.54
N ILE A 302 15.36 -21.00 -8.36
CA ILE A 302 14.91 -19.61 -8.16
C ILE A 302 16.14 -18.70 -8.09
N GLU A 303 16.32 -17.89 -9.12
CA GLU A 303 17.41 -16.93 -9.24
C GLU A 303 16.87 -15.51 -9.43
N SER A 304 17.68 -14.52 -9.03
CA SER A 304 17.34 -13.10 -9.24
C SER A 304 17.12 -12.79 -10.72
N ARG A 305 16.01 -12.10 -11.01
CA ARG A 305 15.64 -11.61 -12.35
C ARG A 305 16.11 -10.18 -12.61
N LEU A 306 16.87 -9.59 -11.72
CA LEU A 306 17.36 -8.21 -11.88
C LEU A 306 18.26 -8.02 -13.13
N GLY A 307 18.84 -9.09 -13.68
CA GLY A 307 19.53 -9.06 -14.97
C GLY A 307 18.62 -9.29 -16.20
N THR A 308 17.32 -9.54 -16.00
CA THR A 308 16.40 -9.94 -17.08
C THR A 308 15.59 -8.74 -17.56
N SER A 309 15.47 -8.54 -18.88
CA SER A 309 14.52 -7.59 -19.48
C SER A 309 13.38 -8.35 -20.15
N TYR A 310 12.13 -7.90 -19.90
CA TYR A 310 10.96 -8.40 -20.59
C TYR A 310 10.46 -7.45 -21.69
N LYS A 311 11.20 -6.39 -22.01
CA LYS A 311 10.81 -5.34 -22.97
C LYS A 311 10.27 -5.88 -24.29
N ASP A 312 10.88 -6.94 -24.82
CA ASP A 312 10.49 -7.54 -26.11
C ASP A 312 9.39 -8.62 -25.96
N ARG A 313 8.89 -8.85 -24.74
CA ARG A 313 7.90 -9.90 -24.41
C ARG A 313 6.84 -9.42 -23.44
N LEU A 314 6.43 -8.15 -23.53
CA LEU A 314 5.42 -7.58 -22.61
C LEU A 314 4.06 -8.26 -22.74
N GLY A 315 3.77 -8.90 -23.90
CA GLY A 315 2.50 -9.59 -24.15
C GLY A 315 1.32 -8.66 -24.31
N ILE A 316 1.53 -7.37 -24.62
CA ILE A 316 0.46 -6.40 -24.85
C ILE A 316 -0.11 -6.62 -26.25
N PRO A 317 -1.43 -6.75 -26.44
CA PRO A 317 -2.04 -6.89 -27.76
C PRO A 317 -1.73 -5.73 -28.69
N ASP A 318 -1.43 -5.99 -29.96
CA ASP A 318 -1.06 -5.01 -30.98
C ASP A 318 -2.08 -3.85 -31.12
N ASN A 319 -3.36 -4.15 -31.00
CA ASN A 319 -4.42 -3.15 -31.07
C ASN A 319 -4.38 -2.18 -29.87
N ILE A 320 -3.92 -2.61 -28.70
CA ILE A 320 -3.71 -1.74 -27.53
C ILE A 320 -2.46 -0.89 -27.75
N VAL A 321 -1.35 -1.49 -28.22
CA VAL A 321 -0.13 -0.74 -28.53
C VAL A 321 -0.38 0.30 -29.61
N ALA A 322 -1.09 -0.04 -30.69
CA ALA A 322 -1.44 0.89 -31.74
C ALA A 322 -2.30 2.08 -31.25
N LYS A 323 -3.17 1.83 -30.27
CA LYS A 323 -4.07 2.85 -29.70
C LYS A 323 -3.37 3.78 -28.71
N LEU A 324 -2.57 3.22 -27.80
CA LEU A 324 -1.91 3.97 -26.73
C LEU A 324 -0.58 4.62 -27.17
N GLY A 325 0.09 4.03 -28.13
CA GLY A 325 1.46 4.35 -28.53
C GLY A 325 2.51 3.65 -27.66
N ALA A 326 3.53 3.12 -28.30
CA ALA A 326 4.62 2.40 -27.63
C ALA A 326 5.37 3.28 -26.63
N ASP A 327 5.60 4.55 -26.95
CA ASP A 327 6.32 5.50 -26.09
C ASP A 327 5.55 5.79 -24.80
N ARG A 328 4.23 5.90 -24.86
CA ARG A 328 3.39 6.13 -23.69
C ARG A 328 3.40 4.91 -22.75
N ILE A 329 3.44 3.70 -23.30
CA ILE A 329 3.60 2.45 -22.54
C ILE A 329 5.00 2.40 -21.92
N ALA A 330 6.02 2.77 -22.69
CA ALA A 330 7.40 2.75 -22.22
C ALA A 330 7.65 3.67 -21.02
N ARG A 331 6.92 4.77 -20.88
CA ARG A 331 6.99 5.65 -19.71
C ARG A 331 6.64 4.99 -18.37
N LEU A 332 5.98 3.82 -18.39
CA LEU A 332 5.73 3.06 -17.16
C LEU A 332 7.01 2.49 -16.56
N TYR A 333 8.01 2.17 -17.37
CA TYR A 333 9.25 1.50 -16.95
C TYR A 333 10.53 2.28 -17.26
N THR A 334 10.43 3.40 -17.99
CA THR A 334 11.59 4.29 -18.23
C THR A 334 11.53 5.49 -17.29
N VAL A 335 12.72 5.94 -16.87
CA VAL A 335 12.89 7.17 -16.09
C VAL A 335 13.98 7.98 -16.75
N GLU A 336 13.65 9.17 -17.21
CA GLU A 336 14.58 10.08 -17.84
C GLU A 336 15.62 10.57 -16.82
N PRO A 337 16.92 10.66 -17.18
CA PRO A 337 17.95 11.18 -16.29
C PRO A 337 17.62 12.59 -15.77
N GLU A 338 17.04 13.44 -16.60
CA GLU A 338 16.63 14.80 -16.28
C GLU A 338 15.57 14.84 -15.18
N PHE A 339 14.69 13.84 -15.13
CA PHE A 339 13.71 13.70 -14.05
C PHE A 339 14.39 13.40 -12.71
N VAL A 340 15.37 12.51 -12.72
CA VAL A 340 16.13 12.16 -11.49
C VAL A 340 16.96 13.36 -11.02
N GLU A 341 17.61 14.09 -11.92
CA GLU A 341 18.38 15.30 -11.62
C GLU A 341 17.47 16.38 -11.02
N PHE A 342 16.32 16.65 -11.64
CA PHE A 342 15.33 17.59 -11.12
C PHE A 342 14.93 17.24 -9.68
N LEU A 343 14.60 15.98 -9.40
CA LEU A 343 14.18 15.56 -8.06
C LEU A 343 15.31 15.69 -7.03
N LEU A 344 16.55 15.33 -7.41
CA LEU A 344 17.72 15.44 -6.54
C LEU A 344 18.08 16.90 -6.20
N GLU A 345 17.88 17.81 -7.13
CA GLU A 345 18.07 19.24 -6.92
C GLU A 345 16.94 19.82 -6.07
N TYR A 346 15.70 19.55 -6.46
CA TYR A 346 14.52 20.13 -5.81
C TYR A 346 14.41 19.74 -4.34
N ARG A 347 14.63 18.47 -4.00
CA ARG A 347 14.57 17.98 -2.60
C ARG A 347 15.53 18.70 -1.65
N ARG A 348 16.60 19.34 -2.17
CA ARG A 348 17.62 20.05 -1.39
C ARG A 348 17.30 21.53 -1.22
N THR A 349 16.31 22.05 -1.91
CA THR A 349 15.95 23.45 -1.80
C THR A 349 15.23 23.72 -0.47
N ILE A 350 15.48 24.88 0.12
CA ILE A 350 14.72 25.38 1.29
C ILE A 350 13.24 25.43 0.94
N GLU A 351 12.93 25.88 -0.28
CA GLU A 351 11.59 25.92 -0.82
C GLU A 351 10.85 24.58 -0.65
N TYR A 352 11.45 23.44 -1.03
CA TYR A 352 10.82 22.13 -0.86
C TYR A 352 10.69 21.73 0.61
N GLN A 353 11.71 22.02 1.42
CA GLN A 353 11.71 21.64 2.84
C GLN A 353 10.63 22.37 3.64
N ASP A 354 10.33 23.61 3.27
CA ASP A 354 9.34 24.45 3.94
C ASP A 354 7.92 24.31 3.35
N LEU A 355 7.70 23.42 2.36
CA LEU A 355 6.37 23.23 1.77
C LEU A 355 5.39 22.66 2.80
N GLU A 356 4.22 23.28 2.88
CA GLU A 356 3.09 22.85 3.71
C GLU A 356 1.90 22.33 2.87
N ASP A 357 1.83 22.68 1.59
CA ASP A 357 0.78 22.25 0.65
C ASP A 357 1.34 21.72 -0.68
N GLY A 358 0.50 21.04 -1.44
CA GLY A 358 0.89 20.40 -2.69
C GLY A 358 0.84 21.28 -3.93
N ASP A 359 0.24 22.45 -3.89
CA ASP A 359 0.03 23.29 -5.09
C ASP A 359 1.34 23.82 -5.65
N HIS A 360 2.26 24.15 -4.77
CA HIS A 360 3.60 24.58 -5.15
C HIS A 360 4.39 23.44 -5.81
N LEU A 361 4.27 22.23 -5.28
CA LEU A 361 4.90 21.04 -5.85
C LEU A 361 4.46 20.84 -7.30
N VAL A 362 3.15 20.91 -7.60
CA VAL A 362 2.61 20.78 -8.96
C VAL A 362 3.24 21.80 -9.90
N ARG A 363 3.27 23.09 -9.50
CA ARG A 363 3.87 24.15 -10.34
C ARG A 363 5.33 23.89 -10.67
N ARG A 364 6.12 23.42 -9.70
CA ARG A 364 7.54 23.11 -9.92
C ARG A 364 7.73 21.94 -10.88
N PHE A 365 6.85 20.93 -10.81
CA PHE A 365 6.86 19.82 -11.76
C PHE A 365 6.44 20.26 -13.17
N GLU A 366 5.45 21.16 -13.29
CA GLU A 366 5.02 21.74 -14.56
C GLU A 366 6.15 22.55 -15.22
N GLU A 367 6.81 23.41 -14.46
CA GLU A 367 7.96 24.21 -14.91
C GLU A 367 9.15 23.34 -15.38
N ALA A 368 9.34 22.19 -14.75
CA ALA A 368 10.36 21.22 -15.12
C ALA A 368 9.94 20.27 -16.26
N GLY A 369 8.69 20.35 -16.74
CA GLY A 369 8.16 19.49 -17.81
C GLY A 369 7.64 18.14 -17.37
N PHE A 370 7.44 17.91 -16.06
CA PHE A 370 6.99 16.65 -15.46
C PHE A 370 5.60 16.75 -14.81
N GLY A 371 4.84 17.79 -15.11
CA GLY A 371 3.51 18.05 -14.55
C GLY A 371 2.48 16.96 -14.86
N ASP A 372 2.72 16.09 -15.84
CA ASP A 372 1.85 14.98 -16.24
C ASP A 372 1.72 13.86 -15.15
N LEU A 373 2.49 13.95 -14.06
CA LEU A 373 2.31 13.12 -12.86
C LEU A 373 1.10 13.52 -12.02
N PHE A 374 0.60 14.73 -12.18
CA PHE A 374 -0.52 15.28 -11.43
C PHE A 374 -1.71 15.58 -12.35
N TYR A 375 -2.89 15.37 -11.83
CA TYR A 375 -4.13 15.69 -12.54
C TYR A 375 -5.29 15.77 -11.54
N ALA A 376 -6.03 16.85 -11.57
CA ALA A 376 -7.26 17.04 -10.80
C ALA A 376 -8.48 16.77 -11.71
N PRO A 377 -9.07 15.58 -11.66
CA PRO A 377 -10.25 15.27 -12.46
C PRO A 377 -11.46 16.06 -11.97
N ASN A 378 -12.33 16.42 -12.92
CA ASN A 378 -13.64 16.96 -12.56
C ASN A 378 -14.59 15.85 -12.06
N ASP A 379 -15.75 16.22 -11.53
CA ASP A 379 -16.71 15.27 -10.94
C ASP A 379 -17.16 14.18 -11.93
N HIS A 380 -17.33 14.51 -13.22
CA HIS A 380 -17.74 13.57 -14.25
C HIS A 380 -16.62 12.55 -14.54
N GLU A 381 -15.38 13.01 -14.67
CA GLU A 381 -14.21 12.16 -14.88
C GLU A 381 -13.97 11.27 -13.65
N TRP A 382 -14.10 11.83 -12.44
CA TRP A 382 -13.98 11.07 -11.19
C TRP A 382 -15.02 9.95 -11.09
N LEU A 383 -16.28 10.28 -11.40
CA LEU A 383 -17.37 9.29 -11.38
C LEU A 383 -17.13 8.15 -12.39
N ALA A 384 -16.60 8.46 -13.58
CA ALA A 384 -16.28 7.46 -14.59
C ALA A 384 -15.17 6.50 -14.12
N MET A 385 -14.24 6.96 -13.25
CA MET A 385 -13.14 6.16 -12.71
C MET A 385 -13.52 5.28 -11.50
N ARG A 386 -14.62 5.57 -10.81
CA ARG A 386 -15.02 4.90 -9.54
C ARG A 386 -15.26 3.39 -9.64
N GLY A 387 -15.25 2.81 -10.80
CA GLY A 387 -15.34 1.36 -10.99
C GLY A 387 -14.01 0.62 -10.90
N GLY A 388 -12.87 1.33 -10.73
CA GLY A 388 -11.53 0.76 -10.79
C GLY A 388 -11.21 0.09 -12.13
N LYS A 389 -12.13 0.16 -13.09
CA LYS A 389 -11.96 -0.35 -14.45
C LYS A 389 -11.24 0.72 -15.26
N ILE A 390 -10.44 0.27 -16.21
CA ILE A 390 -9.86 1.19 -17.19
C ILE A 390 -11.03 1.85 -17.90
N PRO A 391 -11.12 3.19 -17.88
CA PRO A 391 -12.08 3.91 -18.68
C PRO A 391 -11.92 3.46 -20.13
N ASP A 392 -12.97 3.56 -20.89
CA ASP A 392 -12.86 3.30 -22.32
C ASP A 392 -11.67 4.10 -22.87
N LEU A 393 -10.68 3.41 -23.41
CA LEU A 393 -9.50 4.04 -23.98
C LEU A 393 -9.87 5.01 -25.15
N GLU A 394 -11.15 5.12 -25.48
CA GLU A 394 -11.70 6.08 -26.44
C GLU A 394 -12.11 7.40 -25.81
N ASP A 395 -12.24 7.44 -24.48
CA ASP A 395 -12.52 8.69 -23.79
C ASP A 395 -11.37 9.69 -23.96
N SER A 396 -11.71 10.87 -24.42
CA SER A 396 -10.74 11.93 -24.76
C SER A 396 -9.88 12.34 -23.57
N PHE A 397 -10.38 12.25 -22.33
CA PHE A 397 -9.61 12.60 -21.13
C PHE A 397 -8.59 11.51 -20.78
N THR A 398 -8.94 10.21 -20.94
CA THR A 398 -7.99 9.12 -20.68
C THR A 398 -6.81 9.15 -21.63
N MET A 399 -7.02 9.61 -22.85
CA MET A 399 -5.94 9.76 -23.83
C MET A 399 -5.00 10.95 -23.55
N LYS A 400 -5.42 11.92 -22.73
CA LYS A 400 -4.59 13.06 -22.31
C LYS A 400 -3.66 12.74 -21.14
N LEU A 401 -4.03 11.77 -20.30
CA LEU A 401 -3.27 11.43 -19.10
C LEU A 401 -2.10 10.51 -19.44
N SER A 402 -1.02 10.63 -18.71
CA SER A 402 -0.02 9.56 -18.67
C SER A 402 -0.64 8.29 -18.06
N LEU A 403 -0.17 7.10 -18.46
CA LEU A 403 -0.78 5.85 -18.01
C LEU A 403 -0.65 5.66 -16.50
N ASP A 404 0.47 6.00 -15.92
CA ASP A 404 0.70 5.88 -14.48
C ASP A 404 -0.23 6.80 -13.68
N THR A 405 -0.41 8.05 -14.11
CA THR A 405 -1.37 8.98 -13.50
C THR A 405 -2.80 8.46 -13.62
N LEU A 406 -3.18 7.95 -14.79
CA LEU A 406 -4.50 7.34 -15.00
C LEU A 406 -4.73 6.15 -14.05
N TYR A 407 -3.76 5.23 -13.96
CA TYR A 407 -3.88 4.07 -13.08
C TYR A 407 -3.91 4.43 -11.59
N SER A 408 -3.15 5.45 -11.17
CA SER A 408 -3.20 5.95 -9.80
C SER A 408 -4.57 6.53 -9.47
N LEU A 409 -5.13 7.36 -10.34
CA LEU A 409 -6.48 7.91 -10.19
C LEU A 409 -7.56 6.81 -10.13
N LEU A 410 -7.46 5.78 -10.99
CA LEU A 410 -8.37 4.63 -10.96
C LEU A 410 -8.28 3.85 -9.64
N ALA A 411 -7.08 3.70 -9.09
CA ALA A 411 -6.88 3.02 -7.82
C ALA A 411 -7.45 3.84 -6.67
N ASP A 412 -7.27 5.15 -6.68
CA ASP A 412 -7.77 6.04 -5.63
C ASP A 412 -9.30 6.15 -5.68
N ALA A 413 -9.90 6.25 -6.86
CA ALA A 413 -11.36 6.24 -7.04
C ALA A 413 -12.00 4.92 -6.57
N ASP A 414 -11.32 3.77 -6.79
CA ASP A 414 -11.74 2.47 -6.27
C ASP A 414 -11.65 2.43 -4.74
N PHE A 415 -10.56 2.94 -4.16
CA PHE A 415 -10.39 3.02 -2.70
C PHE A 415 -11.41 3.96 -2.05
N GLU A 416 -11.68 5.12 -2.65
CA GLU A 416 -12.69 6.05 -2.16
C GLU A 416 -14.09 5.43 -2.13
N LYS A 417 -14.47 4.67 -3.14
CA LYS A 417 -15.74 3.94 -3.17
C LYS A 417 -15.90 3.00 -1.96
N TYR A 418 -14.87 2.21 -1.66
CA TYR A 418 -14.90 1.33 -0.49
C TYR A 418 -14.87 2.12 0.82
N GLN A 419 -14.19 3.25 0.85
CA GLN A 419 -14.20 4.14 2.01
C GLN A 419 -15.61 4.70 2.28
N GLU A 420 -16.32 5.16 1.26
CA GLU A 420 -17.69 5.64 1.39
C GLU A 420 -18.68 4.56 1.88
N ASP A 421 -18.47 3.30 1.43
CA ASP A 421 -19.27 2.18 1.91
C ASP A 421 -19.06 1.96 3.41
N MET A 422 -17.81 1.97 3.88
CA MET A 422 -17.47 1.89 5.30
C MET A 422 -17.97 3.10 6.09
N ASP A 423 -17.89 4.30 5.54
CA ASP A 423 -18.37 5.52 6.17
C ASP A 423 -19.87 5.48 6.41
N ARG A 424 -20.64 4.90 5.47
CA ARG A 424 -22.09 4.70 5.67
C ARG A 424 -22.40 3.76 6.84
N GLU A 425 -21.59 2.74 7.03
CA GLU A 425 -21.74 1.85 8.20
C GLU A 425 -21.34 2.58 9.49
N MET A 426 -20.21 3.27 9.50
CA MET A 426 -19.69 3.97 10.68
C MET A 426 -20.60 5.12 11.15
N ARG A 427 -21.30 5.79 10.24
CA ARG A 427 -22.28 6.86 10.60
C ARG A 427 -23.38 6.40 11.54
N ARG A 428 -23.70 5.11 11.58
CA ARG A 428 -24.71 4.56 12.50
C ARG A 428 -24.27 4.60 13.96
N TYR A 429 -22.98 4.77 14.20
CA TYR A 429 -22.38 4.83 15.53
C TYR A 429 -22.05 6.27 15.94
N LEU A 430 -21.91 7.19 14.99
CA LEU A 430 -21.69 8.63 15.17
C LEU A 430 -23.02 9.41 15.09
#